data_68c8151d77cae8665c0cadd3bdb2406a
#
_entry.id   68c8151d77cae8665c0cadd3bdb2406a
#
_cell.length_a   1.000
_cell.length_b   1.000
_cell.length_c   1.000
_cell.angle_alpha   90.00
_cell.angle_beta   90.00
_cell.angle_gamma   90.00
#
_symmetry.space_group_name_H-M   'P 1'
#
loop_
_entity.id
_entity.type
_entity.pdbx_description
1 polymer ?
#
loop_
_entity_poly.entity_id
_entity_poly.type
_entity_poly.pdbx_seq_one_letter_code
_entity_poly.pdbx_strand_id
1 'polypeptide(L)'
;MAQSVSPLTEWWRPPVGLTWQWQLSEPPVDTSIDADVYDIDIFDNDVSVVADLHAKGRKVIGYINVGSWEDWRPDRDHFPLEVLGKGYEGWPGERWLDIRRLDLLAPIMRARMDLCKVKGFDAVEPDNMDIHGVDSGFPITYQDQ
;
A
#
# COMPACT_ATOMS: atom_id res chain seq x y z
N MET A 1 -20.11 24.49 -28.75
CA MET A 1 -19.01 23.52 -28.86
C MET A 1 -19.02 22.70 -27.58
N ALA A 2 -19.45 21.44 -27.68
CA ALA A 2 -19.47 20.55 -26.54
C ALA A 2 -18.03 20.10 -26.26
N GLN A 3 -17.54 20.38 -25.06
CA GLN A 3 -16.26 19.80 -24.58
C GLN A 3 -16.45 18.29 -24.43
N SER A 4 -15.71 17.51 -25.23
CA SER A 4 -15.63 16.07 -25.05
C SER A 4 -14.99 15.81 -23.70
N VAL A 5 -15.76 15.34 -22.75
CA VAL A 5 -15.23 14.75 -21.51
C VAL A 5 -14.42 13.54 -21.96
N SER A 6 -13.10 13.59 -21.78
CA SER A 6 -12.25 12.41 -21.97
C SER A 6 -12.83 11.26 -21.15
N PRO A 7 -12.97 10.05 -21.71
CA PRO A 7 -13.40 8.92 -20.92
C PRO A 7 -12.45 8.80 -19.74
N LEU A 8 -13.02 8.67 -18.54
CA LEU A 8 -12.25 8.30 -17.33
C LEU A 8 -11.39 7.12 -17.74
N THR A 9 -10.07 7.24 -17.59
CA THR A 9 -9.15 6.15 -17.89
C THR A 9 -9.65 4.93 -17.14
N GLU A 10 -10.01 3.90 -17.89
CA GLU A 10 -10.51 2.66 -17.30
C GLU A 10 -9.40 2.10 -16.42
N TRP A 11 -9.65 1.95 -15.12
CA TRP A 11 -8.65 1.40 -14.22
C TRP A 11 -8.41 -0.07 -14.56
N TRP A 12 -7.20 -0.51 -14.36
CA TRP A 12 -6.84 -1.89 -14.54
C TRP A 12 -7.66 -2.79 -13.60
N ARG A 13 -8.26 -3.84 -14.18
CA ARG A 13 -8.94 -4.89 -13.43
C ARG A 13 -8.20 -6.20 -13.70
N PRO A 14 -7.58 -6.80 -12.66
CA PRO A 14 -6.83 -8.02 -12.85
C PRO A 14 -7.75 -9.15 -13.33
N PRO A 15 -7.48 -9.77 -14.50
CA PRO A 15 -8.18 -10.97 -14.92
C PRO A 15 -7.77 -12.17 -14.07
N VAL A 16 -8.61 -13.20 -14.04
CA VAL A 16 -8.31 -14.47 -13.36
C VAL A 16 -7.17 -15.19 -14.08
N GLY A 17 -6.28 -15.83 -13.30
CA GLY A 17 -5.23 -16.69 -13.84
C GLY A 17 -3.91 -15.99 -14.14
N LEU A 18 -3.74 -14.73 -13.74
CA LEU A 18 -2.45 -14.05 -13.78
C LEU A 18 -1.43 -14.74 -12.87
N THR A 19 -0.20 -14.82 -13.35
CA THR A 19 0.96 -15.15 -12.52
C THR A 19 1.45 -13.90 -11.80
N TRP A 20 2.00 -14.06 -10.60
CA TRP A 20 2.45 -12.91 -9.81
C TRP A 20 3.72 -13.21 -9.02
N GLN A 21 4.53 -12.17 -8.85
CA GLN A 21 5.70 -12.13 -8.01
C GLN A 21 5.44 -11.14 -6.87
N TRP A 22 5.55 -11.61 -5.64
CA TRP A 22 5.40 -10.82 -4.44
C TRP A 22 6.75 -10.71 -3.74
N GLN A 23 7.29 -9.49 -3.63
CA GLN A 23 8.56 -9.24 -2.97
C GLN A 23 8.51 -7.92 -2.21
N LEU A 24 8.33 -7.99 -0.90
CA LEU A 24 8.23 -6.83 0.01
C LEU A 24 9.50 -6.58 0.82
N SER A 25 10.51 -7.43 0.69
CA SER A 25 11.77 -7.34 1.44
C SER A 25 12.97 -7.47 0.52
N GLU A 26 14.14 -7.14 1.06
CA GLU A 26 15.44 -7.35 0.41
C GLU A 26 15.55 -6.68 -0.98
N PRO A 27 15.41 -5.34 -1.06
CA PRO A 27 15.66 -4.65 -2.31
C PRO A 27 17.12 -4.87 -2.78
N PRO A 28 17.41 -4.89 -4.11
CA PRO A 28 16.47 -4.55 -5.18
C PRO A 28 15.52 -5.70 -5.53
N VAL A 29 14.34 -5.34 -6.07
CA VAL A 29 13.38 -6.31 -6.59
C VAL A 29 14.02 -7.10 -7.74
N ASP A 30 13.84 -8.43 -7.72
CA ASP A 30 14.23 -9.30 -8.81
C ASP A 30 13.26 -9.19 -9.99
N THR A 31 13.58 -8.33 -10.94
CA THR A 31 12.76 -8.10 -12.14
C THR A 31 12.95 -9.16 -13.22
N SER A 32 13.72 -10.23 -12.97
CA SER A 32 13.97 -11.32 -13.92
C SER A 32 12.88 -12.40 -13.88
N ILE A 33 12.07 -12.44 -12.83
CA ILE A 33 11.03 -13.44 -12.67
C ILE A 33 9.96 -13.27 -13.76
N ASP A 34 9.58 -14.35 -14.40
CA ASP A 34 8.52 -14.34 -15.42
C ASP A 34 7.13 -14.39 -14.77
N ALA A 35 6.59 -13.22 -14.46
CA ALA A 35 5.26 -13.05 -13.87
C ALA A 35 4.52 -11.90 -14.55
N ASP A 36 3.20 -12.02 -14.64
CA ASP A 36 2.34 -10.99 -15.24
C ASP A 36 2.23 -9.75 -14.35
N VAL A 37 2.28 -9.95 -13.02
CA VAL A 37 2.08 -8.92 -12.02
C VAL A 37 3.21 -8.97 -10.99
N TYR A 38 3.69 -7.80 -10.60
CA TYR A 38 4.60 -7.62 -9.47
C TYR A 38 3.90 -6.85 -8.36
N ASP A 39 4.00 -7.35 -7.13
CA ASP A 39 3.56 -6.67 -5.93
C ASP A 39 4.77 -6.33 -5.08
N ILE A 40 5.05 -5.04 -4.95
CA ILE A 40 6.27 -4.51 -4.37
C ILE A 40 6.02 -3.28 -3.52
N ASP A 41 6.86 -3.08 -2.51
CA ASP A 41 6.74 -1.95 -1.59
C ASP A 41 6.91 -0.60 -2.28
N ILE A 42 6.01 0.37 -1.96
CA ILE A 42 6.01 1.69 -2.60
C ILE A 42 7.17 2.59 -2.15
N PHE A 43 7.68 2.41 -0.95
CA PHE A 43 8.76 3.24 -0.41
C PHE A 43 10.13 2.75 -0.88
N ASP A 44 10.32 1.43 -0.89
CA ASP A 44 11.61 0.80 -1.17
C ASP A 44 11.94 0.70 -2.66
N ASN A 45 10.98 1.00 -3.54
CA ASN A 45 11.15 0.92 -4.98
C ASN A 45 10.97 2.28 -5.66
N ASP A 46 11.93 2.62 -6.51
CA ASP A 46 11.91 3.85 -7.29
C ASP A 46 11.00 3.76 -8.52
N VAL A 47 10.65 4.92 -9.07
CA VAL A 47 9.90 5.04 -10.32
C VAL A 47 10.55 4.28 -11.49
N SER A 48 11.86 4.14 -11.49
CA SER A 48 12.61 3.38 -12.51
C SER A 48 12.29 1.90 -12.50
N VAL A 49 12.10 1.29 -11.31
CA VAL A 49 11.73 -0.12 -11.17
C VAL A 49 10.33 -0.36 -11.78
N VAL A 50 9.38 0.52 -11.48
CA VAL A 50 8.02 0.44 -12.04
C VAL A 50 8.06 0.60 -13.57
N ALA A 51 8.83 1.57 -14.07
CA ALA A 51 8.98 1.81 -15.51
C ALA A 51 9.62 0.60 -16.23
N ASP A 52 10.64 -0.01 -15.64
CA ASP A 52 11.31 -1.20 -16.20
C ASP A 52 10.35 -2.41 -16.26
N LEU A 53 9.53 -2.61 -15.23
CA LEU A 53 8.51 -3.65 -15.22
C LEU A 53 7.44 -3.40 -16.30
N HIS A 54 6.97 -2.15 -16.43
CA HIS A 54 6.05 -1.76 -17.51
C HIS A 54 6.63 -1.97 -18.89
N ALA A 55 7.93 -1.64 -19.09
CA ALA A 55 8.61 -1.89 -20.36
C ALA A 55 8.66 -3.38 -20.73
N LYS A 56 8.62 -4.26 -19.75
CA LYS A 56 8.51 -5.72 -19.92
C LYS A 56 7.05 -6.22 -20.04
N GLY A 57 6.07 -5.32 -20.10
CA GLY A 57 4.64 -5.63 -20.19
C GLY A 57 4.00 -6.12 -18.89
N ARG A 58 4.67 -5.90 -17.74
CA ARG A 58 4.16 -6.32 -16.41
C ARG A 58 3.25 -5.27 -15.82
N LYS A 59 2.32 -5.68 -14.97
CA LYS A 59 1.55 -4.81 -14.08
C LYS A 59 2.22 -4.73 -12.72
N VAL A 60 2.11 -3.58 -12.06
CA VAL A 60 2.79 -3.35 -10.78
C VAL A 60 1.79 -2.88 -9.73
N ILE A 61 1.65 -3.66 -8.67
CA ILE A 61 0.86 -3.34 -7.48
C ILE A 61 1.80 -2.74 -6.43
N GLY A 62 1.35 -1.69 -5.77
CA GLY A 62 2.10 -1.06 -4.70
C GLY A 62 1.59 -1.49 -3.33
N TYR A 63 2.44 -2.18 -2.56
CA TYR A 63 2.14 -2.51 -1.18
C TYR A 63 2.18 -1.26 -0.30
N ILE A 64 1.15 -1.08 0.52
CA ILE A 64 1.09 -0.10 1.61
C ILE A 64 0.49 -0.73 2.87
N ASN A 65 1.09 -0.46 4.03
CA ASN A 65 0.49 -0.84 5.29
C ASN A 65 -0.55 0.22 5.69
N VAL A 66 -1.78 -0.18 5.96
CA VAL A 66 -2.88 0.73 6.35
C VAL A 66 -3.39 0.51 7.77
N GLY A 67 -3.06 -0.62 8.40
CA GLY A 67 -3.51 -0.99 9.74
C GLY A 67 -2.43 -0.96 10.80
N SER A 68 -1.16 -0.88 10.44
CA SER A 68 -0.06 -0.68 11.37
C SER A 68 0.88 0.46 10.99
N TRP A 69 1.50 1.05 12.01
CA TRP A 69 2.56 2.03 11.89
C TRP A 69 3.90 1.31 11.91
N GLU A 70 4.81 1.73 11.05
CA GLU A 70 6.15 1.13 10.89
C GLU A 70 7.21 2.19 11.18
N ASP A 71 8.13 1.94 12.12
CA ASP A 71 9.11 2.92 12.62
C ASP A 71 10.20 3.28 11.61
N TRP A 72 10.34 2.49 10.55
CA TRP A 72 11.33 2.70 9.47
C TRP A 72 10.78 3.50 8.28
N ARG A 73 9.47 3.76 8.23
CA ARG A 73 8.89 4.49 7.09
C ARG A 73 9.25 5.98 7.11
N PRO A 74 9.47 6.57 5.93
CA PRO A 74 9.85 8.00 5.86
C PRO A 74 8.76 8.94 6.37
N ASP A 75 7.49 8.52 6.37
CA ASP A 75 6.33 9.29 6.83
C ASP A 75 5.91 8.99 8.27
N ARG A 76 6.66 8.18 9.01
CA ARG A 76 6.33 7.75 10.39
C ARG A 76 6.01 8.89 11.35
N ASP A 77 6.69 10.02 11.20
CA ASP A 77 6.54 11.18 12.09
C ASP A 77 5.26 12.00 11.83
N HIS A 78 4.52 11.65 10.76
CA HIS A 78 3.21 12.25 10.48
C HIS A 78 2.09 11.63 11.30
N PHE A 79 2.31 10.45 11.90
CA PHE A 79 1.30 9.76 12.71
C PHE A 79 1.29 10.34 14.13
N PRO A 80 0.16 10.92 14.58
CA PRO A 80 0.03 11.36 15.96
C PRO A 80 0.14 10.19 16.95
N LEU A 81 0.76 10.42 18.11
CA LEU A 81 0.94 9.38 19.13
C LEU A 81 -0.38 8.75 19.59
N GLU A 82 -1.47 9.51 19.56
CA GLU A 82 -2.80 9.05 20.00
C GLU A 82 -3.41 7.96 19.11
N VAL A 83 -2.93 7.77 17.88
CA VAL A 83 -3.38 6.68 16.99
C VAL A 83 -2.48 5.46 17.07
N LEU A 84 -1.37 5.51 17.82
CA LEU A 84 -0.42 4.40 17.95
C LEU A 84 -0.81 3.49 19.12
N GLY A 85 -1.25 2.29 18.81
CA GLY A 85 -1.67 1.27 19.77
C GLY A 85 -0.53 0.40 20.28
N LYS A 86 -0.84 -0.86 20.58
CA LYS A 86 0.12 -1.87 21.02
C LYS A 86 1.08 -2.25 19.91
N GLY A 87 2.24 -2.78 20.30
CA GLY A 87 3.19 -3.39 19.37
C GLY A 87 2.56 -4.57 18.62
N TYR A 88 2.93 -4.74 17.36
CA TYR A 88 2.49 -5.87 16.55
C TYR A 88 3.37 -7.10 16.88
N GLU A 89 2.75 -8.12 17.47
CA GLU A 89 3.48 -9.34 17.85
C GLU A 89 4.09 -10.02 16.61
N GLY A 90 5.38 -10.34 16.69
CA GLY A 90 6.12 -10.93 15.57
C GLY A 90 6.73 -9.91 14.59
N TRP A 91 6.37 -8.63 14.69
CA TRP A 91 6.85 -7.56 13.82
C TRP A 91 7.49 -6.42 14.64
N PRO A 92 8.76 -6.56 15.03
CA PRO A 92 9.47 -5.50 15.76
C PRO A 92 9.49 -4.19 14.97
N GLY A 93 9.17 -3.09 15.65
CA GLY A 93 9.11 -1.77 15.01
C GLY A 93 7.71 -1.40 14.48
N GLU A 94 6.74 -2.34 14.54
CA GLU A 94 5.36 -2.05 14.15
C GLU A 94 4.44 -1.87 15.37
N ARG A 95 3.44 -1.02 15.19
CA ARG A 95 2.37 -0.77 16.17
C ARG A 95 1.04 -0.68 15.45
N TRP A 96 0.01 -1.28 16.03
CA TRP A 96 -1.35 -1.18 15.53
C TRP A 96 -1.85 0.27 15.50
N LEU A 97 -2.68 0.61 14.51
CA LEU A 97 -3.28 1.93 14.36
C LEU A 97 -4.73 1.93 14.87
N ASP A 98 -5.16 3.06 15.44
CA ASP A 98 -6.58 3.31 15.69
C ASP A 98 -7.29 3.71 14.39
N ILE A 99 -7.72 2.73 13.61
CA ILE A 99 -8.34 2.93 12.30
C ILE A 99 -9.67 3.70 12.36
N ARG A 100 -10.25 3.90 13.55
CA ARG A 100 -11.45 4.73 13.76
C ARG A 100 -11.15 6.22 13.59
N ARG A 101 -9.87 6.61 13.73
CA ARG A 101 -9.43 8.01 13.62
C ARG A 101 -9.11 8.39 12.17
N LEU A 102 -10.15 8.25 11.31
CA LEU A 102 -10.03 8.63 9.89
C LEU A 102 -9.69 10.11 9.70
N ASP A 103 -10.08 10.97 10.64
CA ASP A 103 -9.71 12.38 10.66
C ASP A 103 -8.20 12.60 10.65
N LEU A 104 -7.43 11.73 11.31
CA LEU A 104 -5.97 11.78 11.40
C LEU A 104 -5.27 10.90 10.37
N LEU A 105 -5.80 9.71 10.11
CA LEU A 105 -5.14 8.73 9.24
C LEU A 105 -5.38 8.96 7.75
N ALA A 106 -6.57 9.44 7.36
CA ALA A 106 -6.91 9.57 5.94
C ALA A 106 -5.96 10.51 5.17
N PRO A 107 -5.49 11.65 5.71
CA PRO A 107 -4.52 12.47 5.00
C PRO A 107 -3.20 11.74 4.71
N ILE A 108 -2.72 10.93 5.66
CA ILE A 108 -1.47 10.16 5.52
C ILE A 108 -1.65 9.07 4.48
N MET A 109 -2.74 8.30 4.56
CA MET A 109 -3.02 7.23 3.60
C MET A 109 -3.24 7.74 2.19
N ARG A 110 -3.91 8.91 2.03
CA ARG A 110 -4.02 9.57 0.72
C ARG A 110 -2.67 9.95 0.15
N ALA A 111 -1.76 10.47 0.98
CA ALA A 111 -0.41 10.80 0.54
C ALA A 111 0.37 9.54 0.07
N ARG A 112 0.22 8.40 0.74
CA ARG A 112 0.76 7.11 0.29
C ARG A 112 0.17 6.68 -1.06
N MET A 113 -1.15 6.81 -1.23
CA MET A 113 -1.83 6.50 -2.51
C MET A 113 -1.40 7.46 -3.63
N ASP A 114 -1.22 8.74 -3.32
CA ASP A 114 -0.69 9.72 -4.29
C ASP A 114 0.75 9.38 -4.68
N LEU A 115 1.58 8.90 -3.75
CA LEU A 115 2.92 8.41 -4.04
C LEU A 115 2.89 7.20 -4.99
N CYS A 116 1.99 6.23 -4.77
CA CYS A 116 1.77 5.12 -5.70
C CYS A 116 1.48 5.64 -7.11
N LYS A 117 0.53 6.56 -7.22
CA LYS A 117 0.14 7.16 -8.50
C LYS A 117 1.31 7.90 -9.18
N VAL A 118 2.07 8.69 -8.44
CA VAL A 118 3.22 9.43 -8.95
C VAL A 118 4.32 8.49 -9.43
N LYS A 119 4.56 7.37 -8.72
CA LYS A 119 5.52 6.35 -9.14
C LYS A 119 5.04 5.46 -10.28
N GLY A 120 3.75 5.54 -10.66
CA GLY A 120 3.17 4.84 -11.80
C GLY A 120 2.63 3.45 -11.51
N PHE A 121 2.42 3.07 -10.25
CA PHE A 121 1.80 1.80 -9.89
C PHE A 121 0.40 1.67 -10.51
N ASP A 122 0.02 0.47 -10.93
CA ASP A 122 -1.29 0.18 -11.56
C ASP A 122 -2.40 -0.05 -10.51
N ALA A 123 -2.04 -0.49 -9.32
CA ALA A 123 -2.96 -0.78 -8.22
C ALA A 123 -2.25 -0.66 -6.86
N VAL A 124 -3.01 -0.86 -5.79
CA VAL A 124 -2.52 -0.85 -4.40
C VAL A 124 -2.94 -2.14 -3.71
N GLU A 125 -2.03 -2.75 -2.94
CA GLU A 125 -2.30 -3.76 -1.93
C GLU A 125 -2.32 -3.10 -0.56
N PRO A 126 -3.49 -2.91 0.09
CA PRO A 126 -3.56 -2.42 1.45
C PRO A 126 -3.43 -3.58 2.44
N ASP A 127 -2.42 -3.55 3.30
CA ASP A 127 -2.18 -4.58 4.32
C ASP A 127 -2.75 -4.20 5.69
N ASN A 128 -2.96 -5.24 6.52
CA ASN A 128 -3.48 -5.13 7.89
C ASN A 128 -4.90 -4.53 7.97
N MET A 129 -5.78 -4.96 7.08
CA MET A 129 -7.17 -4.51 7.04
C MET A 129 -8.08 -5.26 8.03
N ASP A 130 -7.67 -6.37 8.61
CA ASP A 130 -8.45 -7.24 9.49
C ASP A 130 -8.18 -7.01 10.99
N ILE A 131 -7.90 -5.77 11.37
CA ILE A 131 -7.43 -5.36 12.70
C ILE A 131 -8.46 -5.60 13.83
N HIS A 132 -9.75 -5.75 13.53
CA HIS A 132 -10.78 -5.96 14.55
C HIS A 132 -10.60 -7.23 15.39
N GLY A 133 -9.84 -8.21 14.90
CA GLY A 133 -9.59 -9.49 15.58
C GLY A 133 -8.37 -9.51 16.49
N VAL A 134 -7.62 -8.40 16.58
CA VAL A 134 -6.33 -8.35 17.28
C VAL A 134 -6.39 -7.46 18.53
N ASP A 135 -5.48 -7.70 19.48
CA ASP A 135 -5.29 -6.83 20.64
C ASP A 135 -4.48 -5.59 20.27
N SER A 136 -5.10 -4.71 19.53
CA SER A 136 -4.48 -3.47 19.04
C SER A 136 -4.24 -2.41 20.12
N GLY A 137 -4.87 -2.56 21.30
CA GLY A 137 -4.95 -1.54 22.35
C GLY A 137 -6.13 -0.58 22.18
N PHE A 138 -6.94 -0.78 21.13
CA PHE A 138 -8.16 0.00 20.85
C PHE A 138 -9.38 -0.91 20.75
N PRO A 139 -10.57 -0.45 21.15
CA PRO A 139 -11.80 -1.24 21.03
C PRO A 139 -12.36 -1.18 19.60
N ILE A 140 -11.60 -1.73 18.65
CA ILE A 140 -11.95 -1.77 17.23
C ILE A 140 -12.94 -2.92 17.02
N THR A 141 -14.03 -2.64 16.33
CA THR A 141 -15.07 -3.62 15.99
C THR A 141 -15.03 -3.93 14.49
N TYR A 142 -15.75 -4.99 14.10
CA TYR A 142 -15.92 -5.33 12.69
C TYR A 142 -16.54 -4.19 11.86
N GLN A 143 -17.38 -3.36 12.47
CA GLN A 143 -18.03 -2.24 11.81
C GLN A 143 -17.09 -1.04 11.59
N ASP A 144 -15.98 -0.96 12.32
CA ASP A 144 -14.97 0.10 12.17
C ASP A 144 -14.03 -0.16 10.99
N GLN A 145 -14.02 -1.37 10.48
CA GLN A 145 -13.18 -1.87 9.40
C GLN A 145 -13.94 -1.87 8.06
#